data_ea2b18a4247bb86ccc943da88c0d58ba
#
_entry.id   ea2b18a4247bb86ccc943da88c0d58ba
#
_cell.length_a   1.000
_cell.length_b   1.000
_cell.length_c   1.000
_cell.angle_alpha   90.00
_cell.angle_beta   90.00
_cell.angle_gamma   90.00
#
_symmetry.space_group_name_H-M   'P 1'
#
loop_
_entity.id
_entity.type
_entity.pdbx_description
1 polymer ?
#
loop_
_entity_poly.entity_id
_entity_poly.type
_entity_poly.pdbx_seq_one_letter_code
_entity_poly.pdbx_strand_id
1 'polypeptide(L)'
;GGLSRVMENVIPDNEPFILTWADLFFEETPEFVFDKELIVGLSDTFKCRWKLEDNKFVNEASTEVGVAGFFAFKNKEKFSKLSISKSLVRGFLSDNYTVDEIESFTLSNCFEVGEVDKYENIIVNEINHRFFNEVIIDGDKVIKKCIDPKYEDVHNKEKLWYNAVSDRLENIPKIHSYSPFTMEKINGDHLWDIKDDKEQLINNFCDALDSLHNIAEVEANTDDMIDVYLNKTKSRVEEVRSLICDIDEPMVKINSRMCINPLCDEEYFVNHIKKISNIDKFNIIHGDNTFSNTIADENSKIWFIDPRGVFGNTPIYGDRRYDYAKLYYSAYGNYDSINSKDYRIKLGKKNVDLEIKSNGYEEYADLIIKRSGVSKAEIQLIHACIWFALTGYVKEDYDAVLFSFYKGCQLWTEAVSD
;
A
#
# COMPACT_ATOMS: atom_id res chain seq x y z
N GLY A 1 30.78 1.33 8.18
CA GLY A 1 29.92 0.48 7.41
C GLY A 1 28.87 1.23 6.60
N GLY A 2 27.60 0.90 6.77
CA GLY A 2 26.53 1.50 5.97
C GLY A 2 26.43 3.02 6.12
N LEU A 3 26.48 3.53 7.33
CA LEU A 3 26.39 4.96 7.60
C LEU A 3 27.48 5.78 6.89
N SER A 4 28.75 5.31 6.88
CA SER A 4 29.83 6.02 6.14
C SER A 4 29.54 6.13 4.65
N ARG A 5 28.99 5.06 4.03
CA ARG A 5 28.66 5.08 2.59
C ARG A 5 27.53 6.04 2.27
N VAL A 6 26.50 6.12 3.14
CA VAL A 6 25.42 7.09 2.98
C VAL A 6 25.95 8.51 3.09
N MET A 7 26.80 8.80 4.08
CA MET A 7 27.43 10.11 4.24
C MET A 7 28.30 10.52 3.05
N GLU A 8 29.02 9.57 2.46
CA GLU A 8 29.90 9.85 1.31
C GLU A 8 29.11 10.05 0.01
N ASN A 9 28.03 9.30 -0.21
CA ASN A 9 27.42 9.20 -1.54
C ASN A 9 26.03 9.84 -1.64
N VAL A 10 25.34 10.08 -0.51
CA VAL A 10 23.95 10.55 -0.51
C VAL A 10 23.82 11.97 0.04
N ILE A 11 24.55 12.29 1.11
CA ILE A 11 24.45 13.61 1.75
C ILE A 11 25.34 14.62 1.03
N PRO A 12 24.80 15.75 0.51
CA PRO A 12 25.60 16.81 -0.10
C PRO A 12 26.57 17.46 0.89
N ASP A 13 27.66 18.06 0.37
CA ASP A 13 28.58 18.84 1.20
C ASP A 13 27.90 20.15 1.64
N ASN A 14 28.15 20.55 2.88
CA ASN A 14 27.66 21.80 3.48
C ASN A 14 26.12 21.93 3.59
N GLU A 15 25.36 20.86 3.44
CA GLU A 15 23.94 20.86 3.71
C GLU A 15 23.61 20.25 5.08
N PRO A 16 22.61 20.79 5.79
CA PRO A 16 22.11 20.18 7.02
C PRO A 16 21.36 18.88 6.71
N PHE A 17 21.45 17.92 7.63
CA PHE A 17 20.72 16.66 7.49
C PHE A 17 20.31 16.11 8.87
N ILE A 18 19.33 15.22 8.86
CA ILE A 18 18.85 14.53 10.05
C ILE A 18 19.26 13.05 9.97
N LEU A 19 19.76 12.53 11.08
CA LEU A 19 19.95 11.10 11.33
C LEU A 19 18.98 10.67 12.43
N THR A 20 18.09 9.74 12.14
CA THR A 20 17.16 9.20 13.13
C THR A 20 17.21 7.68 13.16
N TRP A 21 16.85 7.08 14.30
CA TRP A 21 16.61 5.65 14.36
C TRP A 21 15.33 5.30 13.60
N ALA A 22 15.31 4.14 12.95
CA ALA A 22 14.18 3.70 12.14
C ALA A 22 12.96 3.22 12.97
N ASP A 23 13.13 3.13 14.27
CA ASP A 23 12.14 2.70 15.25
C ASP A 23 11.51 3.86 16.04
N LEU A 24 11.70 5.11 15.57
CA LEU A 24 11.03 6.28 16.14
C LEU A 24 9.80 6.66 15.30
N PHE A 25 8.69 6.81 15.98
CA PHE A 25 7.45 7.34 15.43
C PHE A 25 7.20 8.76 15.95
N PHE A 26 6.88 9.69 15.04
CA PHE A 26 6.61 11.09 15.34
C PHE A 26 5.15 11.40 14.95
N GLU A 27 4.31 11.79 15.88
CA GLU A 27 2.96 12.26 15.58
C GLU A 27 2.96 13.61 14.86
N GLU A 28 3.98 14.43 15.13
CA GLU A 28 4.18 15.73 14.51
C GLU A 28 5.63 15.87 14.03
N THR A 29 5.87 16.60 12.95
CA THR A 29 7.23 16.88 12.47
C THR A 29 7.97 17.71 13.53
N PRO A 30 9.14 17.25 14.02
CA PRO A 30 9.91 18.01 14.99
C PRO A 30 10.36 19.37 14.44
N GLU A 31 10.08 20.44 15.15
CA GLU A 31 10.53 21.81 14.83
C GLU A 31 11.77 22.16 15.65
N PHE A 32 12.83 22.61 15.00
CA PHE A 32 14.07 23.08 15.64
C PHE A 32 14.81 24.07 14.74
N VAL A 33 15.73 24.84 15.32
CA VAL A 33 16.55 25.82 14.60
C VAL A 33 18.02 25.39 14.68
N PHE A 34 18.76 25.50 13.56
CA PHE A 34 20.20 25.16 13.51
C PHE A 34 21.11 26.27 14.08
N ASP A 35 21.08 26.47 15.40
CA ASP A 35 21.96 27.43 16.08
C ASP A 35 23.34 26.83 16.43
N LYS A 36 23.44 25.50 16.50
CA LYS A 36 24.65 24.74 16.81
C LYS A 36 25.01 23.75 15.70
N GLU A 37 26.18 23.12 15.84
CA GLU A 37 26.68 22.12 14.87
C GLU A 37 25.90 20.79 14.96
N LEU A 38 25.40 20.46 16.14
CA LEU A 38 24.64 19.26 16.45
C LEU A 38 23.42 19.59 17.33
N ILE A 39 22.25 19.17 16.89
CA ILE A 39 21.02 19.23 17.67
C ILE A 39 20.62 17.79 18.03
N VAL A 40 20.32 17.56 19.31
CA VAL A 40 19.98 16.24 19.87
C VAL A 40 18.54 16.24 20.38
N GLY A 41 17.74 15.33 19.85
CA GLY A 41 16.39 15.08 20.34
C GLY A 41 16.42 14.23 21.61
N LEU A 42 15.79 14.74 22.68
CA LEU A 42 15.61 14.03 23.96
C LEU A 42 14.19 13.51 24.08
N SER A 43 14.03 12.34 24.66
CA SER A 43 12.72 11.76 24.98
C SER A 43 12.40 11.95 26.45
N ASP A 44 11.14 12.31 26.70
CA ASP A 44 10.47 12.27 28.02
C ASP A 44 9.33 11.24 28.03
N THR A 45 9.09 10.53 26.93
CA THR A 45 8.00 9.55 26.76
C THR A 45 8.44 8.09 26.88
N PHE A 46 9.71 7.79 26.59
CA PHE A 46 10.25 6.42 26.68
C PHE A 46 11.67 6.38 27.23
N LYS A 47 12.06 5.21 27.77
CA LYS A 47 13.38 5.02 28.38
C LYS A 47 14.46 4.82 27.32
N CYS A 48 15.41 5.76 27.27
CA CYS A 48 16.57 5.69 26.39
C CYS A 48 17.76 5.01 27.07
N ARG A 49 18.65 4.39 26.27
CA ARG A 49 19.83 3.64 26.78
C ARG A 49 20.95 4.55 27.31
N TRP A 50 20.94 5.83 26.95
CA TRP A 50 21.91 6.85 27.34
C TRP A 50 21.25 8.21 27.40
N LYS A 51 21.85 9.14 28.12
CA LYS A 51 21.31 10.48 28.38
C LYS A 51 22.26 11.59 27.94
N LEU A 52 21.74 12.79 27.80
CA LEU A 52 22.52 14.02 27.64
C LEU A 52 22.42 14.84 28.94
N GLU A 53 23.56 15.12 29.55
CA GLU A 53 23.66 15.90 30.82
C GLU A 53 24.74 16.95 30.62
N ASP A 54 24.39 18.23 30.80
CA ASP A 54 25.28 19.37 30.53
C ASP A 54 25.93 19.29 29.11
N ASN A 55 25.15 18.92 28.09
CA ASN A 55 25.57 18.67 26.74
C ASN A 55 26.70 17.61 26.60
N LYS A 56 26.77 16.67 27.54
CA LYS A 56 27.67 15.50 27.48
C LYS A 56 26.85 14.22 27.36
N PHE A 57 27.28 13.33 26.48
CA PHE A 57 26.68 12.03 26.33
C PHE A 57 27.12 11.07 27.42
N VAL A 58 26.21 10.70 28.31
CA VAL A 58 26.46 9.82 29.45
C VAL A 58 25.86 8.45 29.24
N ASN A 59 26.63 7.38 29.52
CA ASN A 59 26.21 6.00 29.33
C ASN A 59 25.35 5.52 30.52
N GLU A 60 24.21 6.17 30.68
CA GLU A 60 23.24 5.88 31.73
C GLU A 60 21.84 6.00 31.14
N ALA A 61 20.98 5.03 31.40
CA ALA A 61 19.62 5.04 30.89
C ALA A 61 18.78 6.12 31.60
N SER A 62 17.94 6.81 30.82
CA SER A 62 17.08 7.87 31.34
C SER A 62 15.71 7.87 30.66
N THR A 63 14.70 8.32 31.43
CA THR A 63 13.33 8.59 30.94
C THR A 63 13.02 10.09 30.90
N GLU A 64 13.92 10.95 31.35
CA GLU A 64 13.68 12.41 31.46
C GLU A 64 14.55 13.21 30.48
N VAL A 65 15.80 12.80 30.32
CA VAL A 65 16.79 13.44 29.42
C VAL A 65 17.47 12.40 28.54
N GLY A 66 16.72 11.38 28.18
CA GLY A 66 17.20 10.27 27.36
C GLY A 66 17.43 10.71 25.92
N VAL A 67 18.55 10.30 25.33
CA VAL A 67 18.81 10.57 23.89
C VAL A 67 17.98 9.63 23.05
N ALA A 68 16.96 10.21 22.40
CA ALA A 68 15.93 9.46 21.67
C ALA A 68 16.44 8.77 20.39
N GLY A 69 17.60 9.19 19.87
CA GLY A 69 18.11 8.70 18.58
C GLY A 69 17.73 9.60 17.40
N PHE A 70 17.40 10.84 17.67
CA PHE A 70 17.23 11.91 16.70
C PHE A 70 18.41 12.89 16.79
N PHE A 71 19.07 13.13 15.66
CA PHE A 71 20.24 14.00 15.55
C PHE A 71 20.12 14.85 14.29
N ALA A 72 20.16 16.18 14.43
CA ALA A 72 20.25 17.06 13.29
C ALA A 72 21.65 17.67 13.23
N PHE A 73 22.30 17.54 12.09
CA PHE A 73 23.68 17.98 11.84
C PHE A 73 23.67 19.16 10.87
N LYS A 74 24.46 20.19 11.16
CA LYS A 74 24.58 21.36 10.30
C LYS A 74 25.25 21.04 8.97
N ASN A 75 26.17 20.08 8.96
CA ASN A 75 26.86 19.55 7.79
C ASN A 75 27.51 18.20 8.08
N LYS A 76 28.03 17.53 7.05
CA LYS A 76 28.70 16.23 7.20
C LYS A 76 30.21 16.29 7.43
N GLU A 77 30.81 17.46 7.61
CA GLU A 77 32.27 17.64 7.63
C GLU A 77 32.96 16.73 8.65
N LYS A 78 32.41 16.61 9.86
CA LYS A 78 32.97 15.75 10.91
C LYS A 78 32.83 14.26 10.64
N PHE A 79 31.90 13.86 9.76
CA PHE A 79 31.68 12.47 9.36
C PHE A 79 32.77 11.90 8.47
N SER A 80 33.59 12.71 7.83
CA SER A 80 34.79 12.26 7.11
C SER A 80 35.78 11.48 7.99
N LYS A 81 35.68 11.68 9.32
CA LYS A 81 36.46 10.97 10.35
C LYS A 81 35.81 9.65 10.81
N LEU A 82 34.62 9.32 10.33
CA LEU A 82 33.90 8.07 10.65
C LEU A 82 34.54 6.82 10.02
N SER A 83 35.58 6.99 9.22
CA SER A 83 36.27 5.89 8.57
C SER A 83 36.83 4.92 9.63
N ILE A 84 36.19 3.75 9.77
CA ILE A 84 36.79 2.55 10.38
C ILE A 84 36.85 2.54 11.92
N SER A 85 36.36 3.53 12.63
CA SER A 85 36.33 3.42 14.08
C SER A 85 35.25 2.40 14.52
N LYS A 86 35.64 1.49 15.40
CA LYS A 86 34.74 0.53 16.05
C LYS A 86 33.79 1.21 17.07
N SER A 87 33.72 2.52 17.08
CA SER A 87 32.91 3.27 18.03
C SER A 87 31.44 3.26 17.62
N LEU A 88 30.61 2.97 18.59
CA LEU A 88 29.15 3.18 18.54
C LEU A 88 28.89 4.67 18.26
N VAL A 89 27.69 5.00 17.73
CA VAL A 89 27.28 6.41 17.44
C VAL A 89 27.55 7.34 18.61
N ARG A 90 27.24 6.93 19.84
CA ARG A 90 27.52 7.71 21.05
C ARG A 90 29.02 8.06 21.18
N GLY A 91 29.92 7.09 21.00
CA GLY A 91 31.38 7.34 21.07
C GLY A 91 31.82 8.33 20.02
N PHE A 92 31.34 8.17 18.80
CA PHE A 92 31.62 9.13 17.71
C PHE A 92 31.17 10.55 18.07
N LEU A 93 29.94 10.71 18.58
CA LEU A 93 29.42 12.02 18.97
C LEU A 93 30.24 12.65 20.12
N SER A 94 30.57 11.86 21.15
CA SER A 94 31.40 12.33 22.28
C SER A 94 32.81 12.74 21.85
N ASP A 95 33.40 12.06 20.85
CA ASP A 95 34.77 12.30 20.42
C ASP A 95 34.88 13.48 19.45
N ASN A 96 33.81 13.85 18.74
CA ASN A 96 33.85 14.82 17.67
C ASN A 96 33.05 16.11 17.91
N TYR A 97 32.20 16.18 18.94
CA TYR A 97 31.42 17.36 19.28
C TYR A 97 31.70 17.82 20.72
N THR A 98 32.02 19.09 20.87
CA THR A 98 32.20 19.72 22.19
C THR A 98 30.85 20.16 22.77
N VAL A 99 30.80 20.42 24.06
CA VAL A 99 29.59 20.88 24.79
C VAL A 99 29.00 22.17 24.19
N ASP A 100 29.85 23.05 23.66
CA ASP A 100 29.45 24.32 23.05
C ASP A 100 28.86 24.18 21.65
N GLU A 101 29.10 23.03 20.99
CA GLU A 101 28.61 22.71 19.66
C GLU A 101 27.30 21.93 19.69
N ILE A 102 26.85 21.51 20.85
CA ILE A 102 25.63 20.70 21.02
C ILE A 102 24.52 21.57 21.60
N GLU A 103 23.34 21.39 21.08
CA GLU A 103 22.07 21.84 21.61
C GLU A 103 21.09 20.67 21.71
N SER A 104 20.15 20.72 22.62
CA SER A 104 19.14 19.69 22.76
C SER A 104 17.75 20.28 22.86
N PHE A 105 16.76 19.52 22.43
CA PHE A 105 15.34 19.84 22.60
C PHE A 105 14.55 18.57 22.93
N THR A 106 13.43 18.73 23.60
CA THR A 106 12.54 17.60 23.92
C THR A 106 11.68 17.28 22.70
N LEU A 107 11.68 16.02 22.28
CA LEU A 107 10.79 15.49 21.26
C LEU A 107 9.44 15.19 21.90
N SER A 108 8.52 16.14 21.82
CA SER A 108 7.13 15.92 22.21
C SER A 108 6.43 15.01 21.19
N ASN A 109 5.55 14.14 21.67
CA ASN A 109 4.79 13.22 20.82
C ASN A 109 5.67 12.31 19.93
N CYS A 110 6.78 11.80 20.50
CA CYS A 110 7.66 10.83 19.87
C CYS A 110 7.63 9.53 20.68
N PHE A 111 7.51 8.40 19.98
CA PHE A 111 7.43 7.06 20.57
C PHE A 111 8.47 6.13 19.96
N GLU A 112 9.00 5.23 20.77
CA GLU A 112 9.88 4.16 20.31
C GLU A 112 9.03 2.91 20.04
N VAL A 113 9.10 2.41 18.80
CA VAL A 113 8.29 1.28 18.30
C VAL A 113 9.15 0.05 17.96
N GLY A 114 10.33 -0.04 18.51
CA GLY A 114 11.29 -1.13 18.25
C GLY A 114 10.87 -2.50 18.80
N GLU A 115 9.75 -2.59 19.52
CA GLU A 115 9.14 -3.83 19.97
C GLU A 115 7.81 -4.06 19.23
N VAL A 116 7.54 -5.30 18.83
CA VAL A 116 6.33 -5.66 18.05
C VAL A 116 5.06 -5.21 18.75
N ASP A 117 4.94 -5.44 20.04
CA ASP A 117 3.76 -5.06 20.83
C ASP A 117 3.52 -3.54 20.86
N LYS A 118 4.58 -2.74 20.88
CA LYS A 118 4.48 -1.27 20.83
C LYS A 118 4.06 -0.79 19.45
N TYR A 119 4.64 -1.40 18.42
CA TYR A 119 4.29 -1.15 17.03
C TYR A 119 2.84 -1.51 16.74
N GLU A 120 2.38 -2.69 17.18
CA GLU A 120 0.98 -3.13 17.01
C GLU A 120 -0.01 -2.21 17.73
N ASN A 121 0.31 -1.72 18.92
CA ASN A 121 -0.57 -0.80 19.67
C ASN A 121 -0.74 0.56 18.97
N ILE A 122 0.29 1.07 18.30
CA ILE A 122 0.20 2.31 17.53
C ILE A 122 -0.56 2.05 16.22
N ILE A 123 -0.23 0.98 15.51
CA ILE A 123 -0.86 0.62 14.24
C ILE A 123 -2.34 0.27 14.41
N VAL A 124 -2.73 -0.48 15.44
CA VAL A 124 -4.15 -0.80 15.67
C VAL A 124 -4.99 0.47 15.88
N ASN A 125 -4.42 1.53 16.41
CA ASN A 125 -5.11 2.82 16.51
C ASN A 125 -5.08 3.63 15.20
N GLU A 126 -4.11 3.41 14.28
CA GLU A 126 -3.94 4.18 13.03
C GLU A 126 -4.35 3.43 11.76
N ILE A 127 -4.26 2.09 11.70
CA ILE A 127 -4.54 1.28 10.49
C ILE A 127 -6.02 1.30 10.08
N ASN A 128 -6.93 1.70 10.95
CA ASN A 128 -8.33 1.89 10.57
C ASN A 128 -8.59 3.21 9.83
N HIS A 129 -7.58 4.02 9.56
CA HIS A 129 -7.74 5.29 8.88
C HIS A 129 -6.92 5.33 7.58
N ARG A 130 -7.59 5.33 6.43
CA ARG A 130 -6.97 6.00 5.26
C ARG A 130 -6.68 7.42 5.72
N PHE A 131 -5.49 7.94 5.48
CA PHE A 131 -5.03 9.26 5.95
C PHE A 131 -6.02 10.44 5.68
N PHE A 132 -7.05 10.22 4.90
CA PHE A 132 -8.09 11.20 4.54
C PHE A 132 -9.48 10.90 5.12
N ASN A 133 -9.68 9.74 5.78
CA ASN A 133 -10.95 9.35 6.38
C ASN A 133 -10.76 9.00 7.86
N GLU A 134 -11.60 9.55 8.72
CA GLU A 134 -11.77 9.08 10.08
C GLU A 134 -12.88 8.01 10.11
N VAL A 135 -12.58 6.85 10.65
CA VAL A 135 -13.54 5.75 10.86
C VAL A 135 -13.76 5.55 12.35
N ILE A 136 -14.97 5.82 12.84
CA ILE A 136 -15.35 5.68 14.25
C ILE A 136 -16.28 4.48 14.37
N ILE A 137 -15.95 3.55 15.26
CA ILE A 137 -16.83 2.44 15.64
C ILE A 137 -17.58 2.83 16.92
N ASP A 138 -18.90 2.90 16.82
CA ASP A 138 -19.78 3.22 17.95
C ASP A 138 -20.84 2.11 18.08
N GLY A 139 -20.56 1.14 18.94
CA GLY A 139 -21.41 -0.04 19.15
C GLY A 139 -21.54 -0.88 17.88
N ASP A 140 -22.75 -0.93 17.35
CA ASP A 140 -23.10 -1.65 16.12
C ASP A 140 -23.04 -0.78 14.86
N LYS A 141 -22.40 0.39 14.94
CA LYS A 141 -22.32 1.35 13.85
C LYS A 141 -20.88 1.69 13.49
N VAL A 142 -20.68 1.97 12.21
CA VAL A 142 -19.46 2.56 11.66
C VAL A 142 -19.80 3.94 11.12
N ILE A 143 -19.08 4.97 11.58
CA ILE A 143 -19.22 6.35 11.13
C ILE A 143 -17.97 6.71 10.36
N LYS A 144 -18.13 7.11 9.09
CA LYS A 144 -17.03 7.56 8.24
C LYS A 144 -17.11 9.07 8.05
N LYS A 145 -16.00 9.77 8.27
CA LYS A 145 -15.86 11.19 8.03
C LYS A 145 -14.68 11.45 7.11
N CYS A 146 -14.86 12.27 6.11
CA CYS A 146 -13.76 12.82 5.32
C CYS A 146 -13.08 13.91 6.14
N ILE A 147 -11.80 13.76 6.48
CA ILE A 147 -11.02 14.73 7.25
C ILE A 147 -10.20 15.67 6.36
N ASP A 148 -9.89 15.26 5.12
CA ASP A 148 -9.19 16.09 4.14
C ASP A 148 -10.15 16.43 2.98
N PRO A 149 -10.55 17.72 2.83
CA PRO A 149 -11.47 18.18 1.78
C PRO A 149 -11.02 17.82 0.35
N LYS A 150 -9.74 17.60 0.12
CA LYS A 150 -9.19 17.15 -1.17
C LYS A 150 -9.75 15.79 -1.62
N TYR A 151 -10.17 14.97 -0.67
CA TYR A 151 -10.72 13.63 -0.93
C TYR A 151 -12.23 13.54 -0.78
N GLU A 152 -12.93 14.65 -0.61
CA GLU A 152 -14.39 14.69 -0.48
C GLU A 152 -15.11 14.06 -1.69
N ASP A 153 -14.53 14.20 -2.90
CA ASP A 153 -15.06 13.56 -4.11
C ASP A 153 -15.06 12.03 -4.02
N VAL A 154 -14.01 11.43 -3.45
CA VAL A 154 -13.93 9.97 -3.23
C VAL A 154 -15.02 9.52 -2.25
N HIS A 155 -15.18 10.25 -1.16
CA HIS A 155 -16.21 9.96 -0.15
C HIS A 155 -17.63 10.11 -0.70
N ASN A 156 -17.87 11.11 -1.57
CA ASN A 156 -19.15 11.33 -2.23
C ASN A 156 -19.45 10.21 -3.26
N LYS A 157 -18.45 9.71 -3.99
CA LYS A 157 -18.62 8.56 -4.90
C LYS A 157 -19.00 7.29 -4.16
N GLU A 158 -18.41 7.03 -2.99
CA GLU A 158 -18.80 5.93 -2.11
C GLU A 158 -20.27 6.04 -1.68
N LYS A 159 -20.69 7.22 -1.20
CA LYS A 159 -22.08 7.48 -0.81
C LYS A 159 -23.06 7.30 -1.98
N LEU A 160 -22.69 7.77 -3.16
CA LEU A 160 -23.48 7.65 -4.37
C LEU A 160 -23.70 6.18 -4.74
N TRP A 161 -22.65 5.37 -4.64
CA TRP A 161 -22.73 3.94 -4.90
C TRP A 161 -23.68 3.25 -3.92
N TYR A 162 -23.52 3.46 -2.61
CA TYR A 162 -24.45 2.88 -1.61
C TYR A 162 -25.89 3.31 -1.84
N ASN A 163 -26.13 4.59 -2.16
CA ASN A 163 -27.47 5.08 -2.45
C ASN A 163 -28.10 4.39 -3.67
N ALA A 164 -27.28 3.99 -4.66
CA ALA A 164 -27.76 3.33 -5.86
C ALA A 164 -28.13 1.85 -5.65
N VAL A 165 -27.53 1.17 -4.66
CA VAL A 165 -27.68 -0.28 -4.48
C VAL A 165 -28.40 -0.69 -3.21
N SER A 166 -28.55 0.19 -2.22
CA SER A 166 -29.03 -0.15 -0.86
C SER A 166 -30.39 -0.83 -0.79
N ASP A 167 -31.29 -0.52 -1.72
CA ASP A 167 -32.63 -1.11 -1.75
C ASP A 167 -32.70 -2.43 -2.56
N ARG A 168 -31.57 -2.85 -3.17
CA ARG A 168 -31.54 -3.96 -4.14
C ARG A 168 -30.45 -4.99 -3.90
N LEU A 169 -29.48 -4.68 -3.05
CA LEU A 169 -28.35 -5.55 -2.73
C LEU A 169 -28.32 -5.86 -1.23
N GLU A 170 -28.40 -7.13 -0.89
CA GLU A 170 -28.37 -7.61 0.51
C GLU A 170 -26.93 -7.82 1.05
N ASN A 171 -25.93 -7.68 0.19
CA ASN A 171 -24.52 -7.96 0.47
C ASN A 171 -23.73 -6.71 0.90
N ILE A 172 -24.42 -5.72 1.47
CA ILE A 172 -23.82 -4.47 1.95
C ILE A 172 -24.33 -4.11 3.34
N PRO A 173 -23.55 -3.36 4.14
CA PRO A 173 -24.04 -2.81 5.41
C PRO A 173 -25.29 -1.95 5.21
N LYS A 174 -26.22 -2.04 6.14
CA LYS A 174 -27.38 -1.14 6.17
C LYS A 174 -26.92 0.30 6.39
N ILE A 175 -27.33 1.21 5.51
CA ILE A 175 -27.01 2.64 5.66
C ILE A 175 -28.03 3.29 6.60
N HIS A 176 -27.55 3.89 7.68
CA HIS A 176 -28.35 4.60 8.66
C HIS A 176 -28.48 6.09 8.35
N SER A 177 -27.41 6.71 7.83
CA SER A 177 -27.38 8.14 7.49
C SER A 177 -26.28 8.42 6.47
N TYR A 178 -26.50 9.38 5.58
CA TYR A 178 -25.49 9.92 4.67
C TYR A 178 -24.80 11.20 5.19
N SER A 179 -25.27 11.77 6.33
CA SER A 179 -24.64 12.93 6.95
C SER A 179 -24.93 12.97 8.47
N PRO A 180 -23.98 12.57 9.34
CA PRO A 180 -22.70 11.92 9.01
C PRO A 180 -22.93 10.56 8.35
N PHE A 181 -21.96 10.14 7.51
CA PHE A 181 -22.07 8.86 6.81
C PHE A 181 -21.93 7.71 7.80
N THR A 182 -23.05 7.05 8.08
CA THR A 182 -23.19 6.05 9.14
C THR A 182 -23.80 4.79 8.58
N MET A 183 -23.16 3.65 8.83
CA MET A 183 -23.61 2.33 8.39
C MET A 183 -23.57 1.31 9.53
N GLU A 184 -24.20 0.18 9.32
CA GLU A 184 -24.14 -0.99 10.19
C GLU A 184 -22.69 -1.51 10.28
N LYS A 185 -22.27 -1.92 11.48
CA LYS A 185 -21.03 -2.66 11.65
C LYS A 185 -21.27 -4.12 11.34
N ILE A 186 -20.62 -4.65 10.33
CA ILE A 186 -20.65 -6.06 10.01
C ILE A 186 -19.71 -6.81 10.95
N ASN A 187 -20.21 -7.85 11.61
CA ASN A 187 -19.42 -8.77 12.41
C ASN A 187 -18.97 -9.93 11.53
N GLY A 188 -17.69 -10.16 11.42
CA GLY A 188 -17.09 -11.19 10.59
C GLY A 188 -15.61 -10.93 10.40
N ASP A 189 -14.98 -11.77 9.60
CA ASP A 189 -13.55 -11.74 9.34
C ASP A 189 -13.27 -11.43 7.86
N HIS A 190 -12.10 -10.90 7.59
CA HIS A 190 -11.63 -10.78 6.22
C HIS A 190 -11.26 -12.15 5.66
N LEU A 191 -11.45 -12.37 4.36
CA LEU A 191 -11.27 -13.69 3.75
C LEU A 191 -9.87 -14.25 3.93
N TRP A 192 -8.81 -13.42 3.95
CA TRP A 192 -7.44 -13.90 4.17
C TRP A 192 -7.21 -14.52 5.57
N ASP A 193 -8.04 -14.16 6.57
CA ASP A 193 -7.92 -14.69 7.94
C ASP A 193 -8.65 -16.04 8.09
N ILE A 194 -9.58 -16.36 7.17
CA ILE A 194 -10.40 -17.56 7.21
C ILE A 194 -9.64 -18.73 6.59
N LYS A 195 -9.51 -19.82 7.36
CA LYS A 195 -8.72 -21.01 6.95
C LYS A 195 -9.57 -22.12 6.34
N ASP A 196 -10.82 -22.19 6.74
CA ASP A 196 -11.76 -23.27 6.38
C ASP A 196 -12.78 -22.79 5.31
N ASP A 197 -13.42 -23.72 4.65
CA ASP A 197 -14.56 -23.49 3.72
C ASP A 197 -14.29 -22.51 2.56
N LYS A 198 -13.05 -22.39 2.14
CA LYS A 198 -12.59 -21.42 1.11
C LYS A 198 -13.33 -21.55 -0.21
N GLU A 199 -13.64 -22.78 -0.66
CA GLU A 199 -14.42 -23.01 -1.87
C GLU A 199 -15.84 -22.42 -1.75
N GLN A 200 -16.48 -22.63 -0.60
CA GLN A 200 -17.80 -22.06 -0.30
C GLN A 200 -17.74 -20.55 -0.28
N LEU A 201 -16.71 -19.96 0.34
CA LEU A 201 -16.51 -18.51 0.39
C LEU A 201 -16.34 -17.91 -1.01
N ILE A 202 -15.55 -18.54 -1.90
CA ILE A 202 -15.41 -18.09 -3.29
C ILE A 202 -16.74 -18.20 -4.05
N ASN A 203 -17.50 -19.27 -3.88
CA ASN A 203 -18.82 -19.38 -4.49
C ASN A 203 -19.76 -18.29 -4.00
N ASN A 204 -19.84 -18.07 -2.69
CA ASN A 204 -20.67 -17.02 -2.10
C ASN A 204 -20.22 -15.60 -2.57
N PHE A 205 -18.93 -15.40 -2.73
CA PHE A 205 -18.38 -14.15 -3.26
C PHE A 205 -18.84 -13.92 -4.72
N CYS A 206 -18.74 -14.95 -5.55
CA CYS A 206 -19.23 -14.87 -6.93
C CYS A 206 -20.75 -14.64 -6.98
N ASP A 207 -21.53 -15.28 -6.11
CA ASP A 207 -22.99 -15.06 -6.01
C ASP A 207 -23.31 -13.61 -5.63
N ALA A 208 -22.53 -13.03 -4.71
CA ALA A 208 -22.67 -11.63 -4.31
C ALA A 208 -22.32 -10.67 -5.46
N LEU A 209 -21.24 -10.96 -6.23
CA LEU A 209 -20.90 -10.20 -7.45
C LEU A 209 -21.98 -10.31 -8.52
N ASP A 210 -22.49 -11.52 -8.77
CA ASP A 210 -23.56 -11.72 -9.75
C ASP A 210 -24.83 -10.94 -9.32
N SER A 211 -25.16 -10.94 -8.03
CA SER A 211 -26.27 -10.16 -7.47
C SER A 211 -26.08 -8.66 -7.71
N LEU A 212 -24.88 -8.14 -7.50
CA LEU A 212 -24.52 -6.74 -7.76
C LEU A 212 -24.61 -6.39 -9.25
N HIS A 213 -23.99 -7.19 -10.09
CA HIS A 213 -23.90 -6.93 -11.55
C HIS A 213 -25.26 -7.01 -12.23
N ASN A 214 -26.20 -7.83 -11.72
CA ASN A 214 -27.53 -7.98 -12.27
C ASN A 214 -28.53 -6.88 -11.86
N ILE A 215 -28.14 -5.95 -10.99
CA ILE A 215 -29.04 -4.86 -10.56
C ILE A 215 -29.42 -3.95 -11.75
N ALA A 216 -28.45 -3.55 -12.55
CA ALA A 216 -28.65 -2.69 -13.72
C ALA A 216 -27.46 -2.74 -14.67
N GLU A 217 -27.74 -2.44 -15.92
CA GLU A 217 -26.71 -2.28 -16.98
C GLU A 217 -26.94 -1.00 -17.77
N VAL A 218 -25.87 -0.49 -18.36
CA VAL A 218 -25.89 0.65 -19.28
C VAL A 218 -25.01 0.34 -20.50
N GLU A 219 -25.06 1.15 -21.55
CA GLU A 219 -24.15 1.04 -22.69
C GLU A 219 -22.70 1.30 -22.20
N ALA A 220 -21.76 0.50 -22.69
CA ALA A 220 -20.37 0.61 -22.30
C ALA A 220 -19.72 1.87 -22.89
N ASN A 221 -18.89 2.53 -22.09
CA ASN A 221 -18.07 3.65 -22.54
C ASN A 221 -16.67 3.13 -22.89
N THR A 222 -16.37 3.07 -24.20
CA THR A 222 -15.07 2.61 -24.69
C THR A 222 -13.92 3.49 -24.25
N ASP A 223 -14.13 4.82 -24.10
CA ASP A 223 -13.10 5.74 -23.64
C ASP A 223 -12.71 5.43 -22.19
N ASP A 224 -13.66 5.07 -21.34
CA ASP A 224 -13.38 4.65 -19.97
C ASP A 224 -12.63 3.31 -19.89
N MET A 225 -12.92 2.38 -20.83
CA MET A 225 -12.15 1.14 -20.95
C MET A 225 -10.68 1.42 -21.26
N ILE A 226 -10.44 2.29 -22.24
CA ILE A 226 -9.08 2.73 -22.60
C ILE A 226 -8.43 3.50 -21.45
N ASP A 227 -9.16 4.37 -20.78
CA ASP A 227 -8.63 5.13 -19.67
C ASP A 227 -8.19 4.22 -18.50
N VAL A 228 -9.02 3.26 -18.10
CA VAL A 228 -8.74 2.36 -16.96
C VAL A 228 -7.65 1.35 -17.28
N TYR A 229 -7.69 0.70 -18.46
CA TYR A 229 -6.77 -0.40 -18.75
C TYR A 229 -5.47 0.04 -19.45
N LEU A 230 -5.50 1.10 -20.25
CA LEU A 230 -4.34 1.60 -20.96
C LEU A 230 -3.71 2.81 -20.28
N ASN A 231 -4.43 3.95 -20.25
CA ASN A 231 -3.87 5.24 -19.86
C ASN A 231 -3.42 5.23 -18.40
N LYS A 232 -4.28 4.75 -17.50
CA LYS A 232 -3.96 4.63 -16.08
C LYS A 232 -2.78 3.69 -15.85
N THR A 233 -2.73 2.53 -16.53
CA THR A 233 -1.62 1.59 -16.40
C THR A 233 -0.30 2.23 -16.82
N LYS A 234 -0.28 2.87 -17.99
CA LYS A 234 0.92 3.56 -18.49
C LYS A 234 1.34 4.72 -17.57
N SER A 235 0.42 5.59 -17.18
CA SER A 235 0.73 6.74 -16.34
C SER A 235 1.30 6.33 -14.99
N ARG A 236 0.73 5.29 -14.36
CA ARG A 236 1.20 4.79 -13.06
C ARG A 236 2.60 4.20 -13.11
N VAL A 237 2.93 3.47 -14.17
CA VAL A 237 4.30 2.96 -14.36
C VAL A 237 5.27 4.09 -14.72
N GLU A 238 4.84 5.06 -15.52
CA GLU A 238 5.69 6.19 -15.90
C GLU A 238 6.05 7.08 -14.70
N GLU A 239 5.12 7.25 -13.71
CA GLU A 239 5.41 7.97 -12.46
C GLU A 239 6.62 7.39 -11.68
N VAL A 240 6.88 6.09 -11.82
CA VAL A 240 7.95 5.36 -11.11
C VAL A 240 9.01 4.79 -12.02
N ARG A 241 9.00 5.17 -13.30
CA ARG A 241 9.89 4.63 -14.34
C ARG A 241 11.35 4.58 -13.92
N SER A 242 11.85 5.66 -13.31
CA SER A 242 13.25 5.78 -12.87
C SER A 242 13.66 4.80 -11.76
N LEU A 243 12.70 4.17 -11.09
CA LEU A 243 12.94 3.18 -10.05
C LEU A 243 13.10 1.75 -10.61
N ILE A 244 12.69 1.50 -11.85
CA ILE A 244 12.62 0.17 -12.46
C ILE A 244 13.79 -0.02 -13.44
N CYS A 245 14.79 -0.79 -13.05
CA CYS A 245 16.02 -0.96 -13.86
C CYS A 245 15.76 -1.61 -15.23
N ASP A 246 14.84 -2.59 -15.30
CA ASP A 246 14.58 -3.37 -16.52
C ASP A 246 13.37 -2.85 -17.29
N ILE A 247 12.96 -1.60 -17.09
CA ILE A 247 11.74 -1.02 -17.67
C ILE A 247 11.77 -1.01 -19.21
N ASP A 248 12.95 -0.89 -19.81
CA ASP A 248 13.17 -0.85 -21.26
C ASP A 248 13.53 -2.25 -21.84
N GLU A 249 13.65 -3.27 -21.00
CA GLU A 249 13.95 -4.62 -21.45
C GLU A 249 12.67 -5.34 -21.90
N PRO A 250 12.58 -5.86 -23.15
CA PRO A 250 11.37 -6.51 -23.64
C PRO A 250 11.08 -7.84 -22.95
N MET A 251 12.11 -8.48 -22.41
CA MET A 251 12.04 -9.73 -21.69
C MET A 251 12.83 -9.65 -20.39
N VAL A 252 12.19 -10.01 -19.29
CA VAL A 252 12.83 -10.06 -17.97
C VAL A 252 12.75 -11.49 -17.41
N LYS A 253 13.80 -11.92 -16.71
CA LYS A 253 13.80 -13.25 -16.10
C LYS A 253 13.29 -13.15 -14.66
N ILE A 254 12.14 -13.76 -14.40
CA ILE A 254 11.46 -13.75 -13.09
C ILE A 254 11.26 -15.18 -12.62
N ASN A 255 11.68 -15.50 -11.41
CA ASN A 255 11.61 -16.85 -10.84
C ASN A 255 12.14 -17.91 -11.82
N SER A 256 13.26 -17.63 -12.48
CA SER A 256 13.92 -18.47 -13.50
C SER A 256 13.17 -18.65 -14.82
N ARG A 257 12.02 -18.01 -15.02
CA ARG A 257 11.23 -18.00 -16.27
C ARG A 257 11.43 -16.68 -17.02
N MET A 258 11.53 -16.71 -18.34
CA MET A 258 11.50 -15.51 -19.18
C MET A 258 10.07 -14.98 -19.26
N CYS A 259 9.87 -13.73 -18.92
CA CYS A 259 8.59 -13.03 -18.88
C CYS A 259 8.63 -11.82 -19.81
N ILE A 260 7.52 -11.58 -20.50
CA ILE A 260 7.35 -10.44 -21.41
C ILE A 260 7.12 -9.18 -20.57
N ASN A 261 7.84 -8.12 -20.89
CA ASN A 261 7.49 -6.77 -20.47
C ASN A 261 6.67 -6.11 -21.59
N PRO A 262 5.33 -6.06 -21.50
CA PRO A 262 4.51 -5.54 -22.57
C PRO A 262 4.63 -4.03 -22.75
N LEU A 263 5.17 -3.31 -21.75
CA LEU A 263 5.27 -1.84 -21.75
C LEU A 263 6.46 -1.32 -22.57
N CYS A 264 7.39 -2.22 -22.97
CA CYS A 264 8.47 -1.87 -23.90
C CYS A 264 8.00 -1.70 -25.34
N ASP A 265 6.89 -2.32 -25.72
CA ASP A 265 6.30 -2.23 -27.07
C ASP A 265 4.89 -1.66 -26.97
N GLU A 266 4.77 -0.38 -27.24
CA GLU A 266 3.50 0.34 -27.12
C GLU A 266 2.43 -0.23 -28.05
N GLU A 267 2.77 -0.58 -29.29
CA GLU A 267 1.80 -1.12 -30.24
C GLU A 267 1.31 -2.50 -29.77
N TYR A 268 2.21 -3.33 -29.29
CA TYR A 268 1.88 -4.64 -28.73
C TYR A 268 0.93 -4.50 -27.54
N PHE A 269 1.25 -3.63 -26.59
CA PHE A 269 0.41 -3.40 -25.40
C PHE A 269 -0.97 -2.87 -25.76
N VAL A 270 -1.02 -1.80 -26.58
CA VAL A 270 -2.28 -1.18 -27.05
C VAL A 270 -3.17 -2.20 -27.76
N ASN A 271 -2.60 -3.04 -28.63
CA ASN A 271 -3.37 -4.03 -29.37
C ASN A 271 -4.03 -5.09 -28.46
N HIS A 272 -3.37 -5.49 -27.37
CA HIS A 272 -3.96 -6.41 -26.39
C HIS A 272 -5.07 -5.74 -25.58
N ILE A 273 -4.86 -4.49 -25.15
CA ILE A 273 -5.88 -3.75 -24.40
C ILE A 273 -7.11 -3.48 -25.28
N LYS A 274 -6.94 -3.10 -26.55
CA LYS A 274 -8.07 -2.89 -27.46
C LYS A 274 -8.93 -4.15 -27.62
N LYS A 275 -8.33 -5.36 -27.64
CA LYS A 275 -9.08 -6.61 -27.75
C LYS A 275 -10.04 -6.81 -26.56
N ILE A 276 -9.59 -6.52 -25.34
CA ILE A 276 -10.42 -6.65 -24.14
C ILE A 276 -11.35 -5.46 -23.92
N SER A 277 -11.12 -4.32 -24.61
CA SER A 277 -11.94 -3.11 -24.45
C SER A 277 -13.22 -3.11 -25.31
N ASN A 278 -13.42 -4.10 -26.14
CA ASN A 278 -14.59 -4.20 -27.00
C ASN A 278 -15.72 -4.97 -26.30
N ILE A 279 -16.51 -4.25 -25.51
CA ILE A 279 -17.72 -4.78 -24.81
C ILE A 279 -18.90 -3.82 -25.03
N ASP A 280 -20.12 -4.35 -24.98
CA ASP A 280 -21.33 -3.58 -25.26
C ASP A 280 -21.96 -2.95 -24.02
N LYS A 281 -21.71 -3.54 -22.85
CA LYS A 281 -22.42 -3.19 -21.61
C LYS A 281 -21.49 -3.00 -20.41
N PHE A 282 -21.80 -2.01 -19.61
CA PHE A 282 -21.33 -1.84 -18.24
C PHE A 282 -22.42 -2.26 -17.26
N ASN A 283 -22.02 -2.90 -16.17
CA ASN A 283 -22.88 -3.27 -15.04
C ASN A 283 -22.55 -2.39 -13.83
N ILE A 284 -23.38 -2.39 -12.82
CA ILE A 284 -22.99 -1.83 -11.51
C ILE A 284 -21.82 -2.66 -10.99
N ILE A 285 -20.71 -2.01 -10.65
CA ILE A 285 -19.52 -2.66 -10.11
C ILE A 285 -19.16 -2.12 -8.73
N HIS A 286 -18.46 -2.93 -7.94
CA HIS A 286 -17.81 -2.47 -6.71
C HIS A 286 -16.54 -1.65 -7.03
N GLY A 287 -15.75 -2.12 -7.98
CA GLY A 287 -14.54 -1.48 -8.47
C GLY A 287 -13.30 -1.62 -7.60
N ASP A 288 -13.41 -2.22 -6.40
CA ASP A 288 -12.29 -2.52 -5.51
C ASP A 288 -12.59 -3.64 -4.50
N ASN A 289 -13.26 -4.70 -4.93
CA ASN A 289 -13.70 -5.84 -4.11
C ASN A 289 -12.54 -6.82 -3.81
N THR A 290 -11.48 -6.32 -3.24
CA THR A 290 -10.38 -7.13 -2.67
C THR A 290 -10.82 -7.78 -1.36
N PHE A 291 -10.04 -8.73 -0.86
CA PHE A 291 -10.34 -9.35 0.44
C PHE A 291 -10.32 -8.32 1.58
N SER A 292 -9.54 -7.24 1.46
CA SER A 292 -9.53 -6.12 2.41
C SER A 292 -10.82 -5.29 2.42
N ASN A 293 -11.59 -5.32 1.33
CA ASN A 293 -12.84 -4.59 1.20
C ASN A 293 -14.06 -5.52 1.24
N THR A 294 -13.88 -6.72 1.82
CA THR A 294 -14.94 -7.72 1.99
C THR A 294 -14.85 -8.38 3.36
N ILE A 295 -16.01 -8.70 3.93
CA ILE A 295 -16.14 -9.38 5.21
C ILE A 295 -17.01 -10.61 4.97
N ALA A 296 -16.63 -11.76 5.53
CA ALA A 296 -17.48 -12.93 5.62
C ALA A 296 -18.01 -13.06 7.06
N ASP A 297 -19.33 -13.15 7.21
CA ASP A 297 -19.94 -13.36 8.52
C ASP A 297 -19.92 -14.84 8.95
N GLU A 298 -20.43 -15.14 10.13
CA GLU A 298 -20.50 -16.49 10.70
C GLU A 298 -21.28 -17.51 9.84
N ASN A 299 -22.11 -17.03 8.90
CA ASN A 299 -22.86 -17.85 7.95
C ASN A 299 -22.17 -17.92 6.57
N SER A 300 -20.92 -17.47 6.48
CA SER A 300 -20.15 -17.36 5.22
C SER A 300 -20.80 -16.44 4.18
N LYS A 301 -21.73 -15.55 4.60
CA LYS A 301 -22.27 -14.51 3.71
C LYS A 301 -21.22 -13.44 3.49
N ILE A 302 -21.03 -13.07 2.25
CA ILE A 302 -20.07 -12.03 1.84
C ILE A 302 -20.73 -10.66 1.94
N TRP A 303 -20.03 -9.72 2.55
CA TRP A 303 -20.41 -8.33 2.69
C TRP A 303 -19.39 -7.44 2.01
N PHE A 304 -19.84 -6.58 1.11
CA PHE A 304 -19.00 -5.58 0.42
C PHE A 304 -18.94 -4.28 1.21
N ILE A 305 -17.73 -3.76 1.42
CA ILE A 305 -17.45 -2.48 2.05
C ILE A 305 -16.49 -1.68 1.18
N ASP A 306 -16.44 -0.36 1.36
CA ASP A 306 -15.50 0.54 0.68
C ASP A 306 -15.54 0.48 -0.87
N PRO A 307 -16.72 0.55 -1.51
CA PRO A 307 -16.83 0.54 -2.95
C PRO A 307 -16.11 1.77 -3.54
N ARG A 308 -15.45 1.56 -4.67
CA ARG A 308 -14.80 2.66 -5.39
C ARG A 308 -15.80 3.61 -6.05
N GLY A 309 -16.94 3.08 -6.51
CA GLY A 309 -18.05 3.83 -7.06
C GLY A 309 -17.78 4.52 -8.40
N VAL A 310 -16.73 4.12 -9.14
CA VAL A 310 -16.39 4.73 -10.44
C VAL A 310 -15.50 3.82 -11.29
N PHE A 311 -15.70 3.84 -12.62
CA PHE A 311 -14.84 3.21 -13.61
C PHE A 311 -14.51 4.23 -14.71
N GLY A 312 -13.25 4.66 -14.80
CA GLY A 312 -12.90 5.83 -15.60
C GLY A 312 -13.64 7.07 -15.11
N ASN A 313 -14.47 7.65 -15.95
CA ASN A 313 -15.34 8.78 -15.65
C ASN A 313 -16.80 8.38 -15.40
N THR A 314 -17.15 7.10 -15.64
CA THR A 314 -18.52 6.60 -15.45
C THR A 314 -18.75 6.27 -13.96
N PRO A 315 -19.68 6.96 -13.27
CA PRO A 315 -20.05 6.67 -11.88
C PRO A 315 -20.85 5.37 -11.80
N ILE A 316 -20.59 4.57 -10.77
CA ILE A 316 -21.33 3.36 -10.37
C ILE A 316 -21.15 2.19 -11.34
N TYR A 317 -21.18 2.45 -12.65
CA TYR A 317 -21.13 1.44 -13.70
C TYR A 317 -19.71 1.26 -14.24
N GLY A 318 -19.40 0.03 -14.67
CA GLY A 318 -18.13 -0.33 -15.29
C GLY A 318 -18.12 -1.75 -15.84
N ASP A 319 -16.94 -2.18 -16.24
CA ASP A 319 -16.71 -3.53 -16.73
C ASP A 319 -16.79 -4.56 -15.59
N ARG A 320 -17.82 -5.43 -15.59
CA ARG A 320 -17.99 -6.46 -14.55
C ARG A 320 -16.79 -7.41 -14.42
N ARG A 321 -16.00 -7.57 -15.50
CA ARG A 321 -14.79 -8.39 -15.49
C ARG A 321 -13.72 -7.81 -14.56
N TYR A 322 -13.74 -6.48 -14.36
CA TYR A 322 -12.84 -5.81 -13.43
C TYR A 322 -13.04 -6.28 -11.99
N ASP A 323 -14.30 -6.48 -11.55
CA ASP A 323 -14.58 -7.00 -10.21
C ASP A 323 -14.12 -8.45 -10.07
N TYR A 324 -14.35 -9.30 -11.09
CA TYR A 324 -13.80 -10.66 -11.09
C TYR A 324 -12.27 -10.67 -11.11
N ALA A 325 -11.63 -9.75 -11.85
CA ALA A 325 -10.18 -9.60 -11.82
C ALA A 325 -9.67 -9.09 -10.46
N LYS A 326 -10.43 -8.28 -9.74
CA LYS A 326 -10.12 -7.85 -8.36
C LYS A 326 -10.25 -9.00 -7.35
N LEU A 327 -11.26 -9.85 -7.48
CA LEU A 327 -11.33 -11.09 -6.70
C LEU A 327 -10.15 -12.02 -7.01
N TYR A 328 -9.81 -12.17 -8.30
CA TYR A 328 -8.66 -12.96 -8.74
C TYR A 328 -7.32 -12.36 -8.25
N TYR A 329 -7.24 -11.05 -8.14
CA TYR A 329 -6.10 -10.29 -7.64
C TYR A 329 -5.81 -10.59 -6.16
N SER A 330 -6.86 -10.71 -5.32
CA SER A 330 -6.71 -11.17 -3.95
C SER A 330 -6.46 -12.68 -3.87
N ALA A 331 -7.29 -13.50 -4.53
CA ALA A 331 -7.23 -14.95 -4.39
C ALA A 331 -5.96 -15.57 -5.01
N TYR A 332 -5.69 -15.32 -6.28
CA TYR A 332 -4.54 -15.86 -7.02
C TYR A 332 -3.30 -14.98 -6.89
N GLY A 333 -3.51 -13.65 -6.93
CA GLY A 333 -2.43 -12.67 -6.86
C GLY A 333 -1.82 -12.50 -5.48
N ASN A 334 -2.53 -12.86 -4.43
CA ASN A 334 -2.14 -12.63 -3.03
C ASN A 334 -1.87 -11.14 -2.69
N TYR A 335 -2.61 -10.24 -3.34
CA TYR A 335 -2.40 -8.79 -3.18
C TYR A 335 -2.40 -8.33 -1.71
N ASP A 336 -3.28 -8.89 -0.90
CA ASP A 336 -3.44 -8.47 0.49
C ASP A 336 -2.15 -8.70 1.30
N SER A 337 -1.29 -9.65 0.88
CA SER A 337 0.05 -9.85 1.44
C SER A 337 1.06 -8.73 1.10
N ILE A 338 0.80 -7.91 0.07
CA ILE A 338 1.59 -6.71 -0.19
C ILE A 338 1.32 -5.65 0.89
N ASN A 339 0.06 -5.45 1.25
CA ASN A 339 -0.33 -4.49 2.28
C ASN A 339 0.24 -4.86 3.66
N SER A 340 0.29 -6.15 3.99
CA SER A 340 0.87 -6.67 5.23
C SER A 340 2.39 -6.85 5.18
N LYS A 341 3.05 -6.46 4.06
CA LYS A 341 4.51 -6.63 3.84
C LYS A 341 5.00 -8.08 3.89
N ASP A 342 4.12 -9.04 3.67
CA ASP A 342 4.41 -10.47 3.63
C ASP A 342 4.90 -10.94 2.25
N TYR A 343 5.85 -10.23 1.69
CA TYR A 343 6.48 -10.54 0.39
C TYR A 343 7.99 -10.25 0.41
N ARG A 344 8.69 -10.76 -0.57
CA ARG A 344 10.11 -10.51 -0.79
C ARG A 344 10.41 -10.32 -2.26
N ILE A 345 11.34 -9.41 -2.55
CA ILE A 345 11.96 -9.28 -3.87
C ILE A 345 13.48 -9.38 -3.73
N LYS A 346 14.11 -10.14 -4.62
CA LYS A 346 15.55 -10.22 -4.70
C LYS A 346 16.02 -9.96 -6.12
N LEU A 347 16.70 -8.85 -6.30
CA LEU A 347 17.29 -8.47 -7.57
C LEU A 347 18.64 -9.17 -7.75
N GLY A 348 18.72 -10.11 -8.67
CA GLY A 348 19.95 -10.73 -9.11
C GLY A 348 20.48 -10.08 -10.38
N LYS A 349 21.69 -10.44 -10.82
CA LYS A 349 22.30 -9.87 -12.05
C LYS A 349 21.48 -10.14 -13.34
N LYS A 350 20.73 -11.23 -13.39
CA LYS A 350 19.98 -11.68 -14.58
C LYS A 350 18.65 -12.35 -14.24
N ASN A 351 18.22 -12.27 -13.00
CA ASN A 351 16.99 -12.90 -12.53
C ASN A 351 16.44 -12.10 -11.36
N VAL A 352 15.13 -11.93 -11.33
CA VAL A 352 14.39 -11.35 -10.21
C VAL A 352 13.64 -12.50 -9.52
N ASP A 353 13.85 -12.68 -8.25
CA ASP A 353 13.11 -13.65 -7.45
C ASP A 353 12.00 -12.92 -6.70
N LEU A 354 10.76 -13.34 -6.91
CA LEU A 354 9.57 -12.85 -6.23
C LEU A 354 9.02 -13.95 -5.33
N GLU A 355 8.84 -13.64 -4.08
CA GLU A 355 8.16 -14.49 -3.10
C GLU A 355 7.01 -13.68 -2.49
N ILE A 356 5.82 -14.26 -2.38
CA ILE A 356 4.67 -13.66 -1.72
C ILE A 356 3.98 -14.73 -0.88
N LYS A 357 3.54 -14.35 0.31
CA LYS A 357 2.85 -15.27 1.21
C LYS A 357 1.50 -15.66 0.62
N SER A 358 1.28 -16.95 0.53
CA SER A 358 0.01 -17.53 0.08
C SER A 358 -1.09 -17.30 1.11
N ASN A 359 -2.27 -16.94 0.63
CA ASN A 359 -3.50 -16.89 1.41
C ASN A 359 -4.30 -18.22 1.32
N GLY A 360 -3.84 -19.16 0.46
CA GLY A 360 -4.45 -20.48 0.27
C GLY A 360 -5.74 -20.46 -0.54
N TYR A 361 -6.01 -19.39 -1.32
CA TYR A 361 -7.13 -19.32 -2.26
C TYR A 361 -6.72 -19.54 -3.71
N GLU A 362 -5.43 -19.69 -4.00
CA GLU A 362 -4.90 -19.83 -5.37
C GLU A 362 -5.46 -21.07 -6.08
N GLU A 363 -5.75 -22.13 -5.34
CA GLU A 363 -6.33 -23.36 -5.88
C GLU A 363 -7.75 -23.16 -6.45
N TYR A 364 -8.45 -22.10 -6.05
CA TYR A 364 -9.79 -21.76 -6.53
C TYR A 364 -9.78 -20.78 -7.71
N ALA A 365 -8.61 -20.47 -8.28
CA ALA A 365 -8.46 -19.58 -9.42
C ALA A 365 -9.33 -19.99 -10.62
N ASP A 366 -9.33 -21.28 -10.98
CA ASP A 366 -10.12 -21.79 -12.10
C ASP A 366 -11.63 -21.75 -11.80
N LEU A 367 -12.05 -21.86 -10.54
CA LEU A 367 -13.43 -21.67 -10.13
C LEU A 367 -13.88 -20.22 -10.36
N ILE A 368 -13.05 -19.24 -9.98
CA ILE A 368 -13.32 -17.81 -10.21
C ILE A 368 -13.48 -17.54 -11.72
N ILE A 369 -12.55 -18.05 -12.54
CA ILE A 369 -12.63 -17.91 -14.00
C ILE A 369 -13.93 -18.51 -14.54
N LYS A 370 -14.27 -19.73 -14.14
CA LYS A 370 -15.52 -20.41 -14.55
C LYS A 370 -16.76 -19.59 -14.16
N ARG A 371 -16.78 -19.05 -12.93
CA ARG A 371 -17.92 -18.25 -12.42
C ARG A 371 -18.04 -16.91 -13.13
N SER A 372 -16.94 -16.29 -13.54
CA SER A 372 -16.94 -15.02 -14.27
C SER A 372 -17.67 -15.11 -15.63
N GLY A 373 -17.74 -16.28 -16.21
CA GLY A 373 -18.32 -16.52 -17.55
C GLY A 373 -17.54 -15.90 -18.72
N VAL A 374 -16.29 -15.48 -18.48
CA VAL A 374 -15.40 -14.92 -19.50
C VAL A 374 -14.13 -15.76 -19.65
N SER A 375 -13.35 -15.50 -20.69
CA SER A 375 -12.11 -16.25 -20.92
C SER A 375 -11.08 -15.98 -19.82
N LYS A 376 -10.27 -17.01 -19.53
CA LYS A 376 -9.16 -16.91 -18.59
C LYS A 376 -8.20 -15.78 -18.98
N ALA A 377 -7.85 -15.69 -20.26
CA ALA A 377 -6.94 -14.69 -20.79
C ALA A 377 -7.44 -13.25 -20.54
N GLU A 378 -8.75 -12.98 -20.66
CA GLU A 378 -9.30 -11.63 -20.38
C GLU A 378 -9.14 -11.26 -18.90
N ILE A 379 -9.51 -12.16 -17.97
CA ILE A 379 -9.35 -11.91 -16.54
C ILE A 379 -7.87 -11.73 -16.18
N GLN A 380 -6.99 -12.56 -16.72
CA GLN A 380 -5.55 -12.48 -16.45
C GLN A 380 -4.91 -11.21 -17.04
N LEU A 381 -5.33 -10.75 -18.23
CA LEU A 381 -4.85 -9.46 -18.78
C LEU A 381 -5.29 -8.27 -17.91
N ILE A 382 -6.56 -8.24 -17.49
CA ILE A 382 -7.05 -7.21 -16.58
C ILE A 382 -6.28 -7.27 -15.25
N HIS A 383 -6.05 -8.46 -14.71
CA HIS A 383 -5.27 -8.68 -13.50
C HIS A 383 -3.83 -8.17 -13.63
N ALA A 384 -3.16 -8.42 -14.75
CA ALA A 384 -1.82 -7.88 -15.01
C ALA A 384 -1.82 -6.34 -15.06
N CYS A 385 -2.83 -5.71 -15.69
CA CYS A 385 -2.99 -4.25 -15.69
C CYS A 385 -3.19 -3.69 -14.27
N ILE A 386 -3.92 -4.38 -13.40
CA ILE A 386 -4.10 -3.97 -12.00
C ILE A 386 -2.75 -3.97 -11.26
N TRP A 387 -1.90 -4.99 -11.48
CA TRP A 387 -0.55 -5.05 -10.89
C TRP A 387 0.36 -3.95 -11.41
N PHE A 388 0.38 -3.69 -12.72
CA PHE A 388 1.14 -2.55 -13.26
C PHE A 388 0.64 -1.21 -12.69
N ALA A 389 -0.68 -1.02 -12.59
CA ALA A 389 -1.22 0.22 -12.04
C ALA A 389 -0.95 0.38 -10.52
N LEU A 390 -0.68 -0.71 -9.80
CA LEU A 390 -0.30 -0.65 -8.39
C LEU A 390 1.03 0.07 -8.19
N THR A 391 1.97 0.00 -9.14
CA THR A 391 3.30 0.63 -9.03
C THR A 391 3.24 2.11 -8.65
N GLY A 392 2.40 2.90 -9.31
CA GLY A 392 2.25 4.32 -9.00
C GLY A 392 1.43 4.59 -7.72
N TYR A 393 0.66 3.61 -7.24
CA TYR A 393 -0.05 3.74 -5.97
C TYR A 393 0.89 3.53 -4.77
N VAL A 394 1.82 2.58 -4.89
CA VAL A 394 2.80 2.24 -3.82
C VAL A 394 4.15 2.93 -4.01
N LYS A 395 4.20 4.07 -4.69
CA LYS A 395 5.42 4.77 -5.10
C LYS A 395 6.38 5.15 -3.96
N GLU A 396 5.87 5.25 -2.73
CA GLU A 396 6.66 5.50 -1.53
C GLU A 396 7.40 4.24 -1.01
N ASP A 397 7.07 3.06 -1.55
CA ASP A 397 7.67 1.78 -1.19
C ASP A 397 8.40 1.17 -2.40
N TYR A 398 9.71 1.32 -2.43
CA TYR A 398 10.55 0.85 -3.53
C TYR A 398 10.40 -0.64 -3.83
N ASP A 399 10.37 -1.48 -2.81
CA ASP A 399 10.23 -2.92 -2.97
C ASP A 399 8.84 -3.29 -3.51
N ALA A 400 7.78 -2.61 -3.05
CA ALA A 400 6.42 -2.80 -3.57
C ALA A 400 6.28 -2.34 -5.02
N VAL A 401 6.94 -1.23 -5.43
CA VAL A 401 6.99 -0.78 -6.82
C VAL A 401 7.59 -1.86 -7.71
N LEU A 402 8.78 -2.33 -7.37
CA LEU A 402 9.48 -3.35 -8.14
C LEU A 402 8.70 -4.68 -8.17
N PHE A 403 8.21 -5.13 -7.01
CA PHE A 403 7.41 -6.34 -6.93
C PHE A 403 6.20 -6.26 -7.85
N SER A 404 5.46 -5.16 -7.80
CA SER A 404 4.24 -4.95 -8.60
C SER A 404 4.53 -4.97 -10.10
N PHE A 405 5.61 -4.32 -10.53
CA PHE A 405 6.03 -4.31 -11.93
C PHE A 405 6.38 -5.72 -12.44
N TYR A 406 7.27 -6.41 -11.73
CA TYR A 406 7.71 -7.75 -12.16
C TYR A 406 6.59 -8.79 -12.05
N LYS A 407 5.72 -8.67 -11.04
CA LYS A 407 4.50 -9.50 -10.94
C LYS A 407 3.56 -9.24 -12.13
N GLY A 408 3.39 -8.00 -12.54
CA GLY A 408 2.65 -7.64 -13.75
C GLY A 408 3.23 -8.30 -15.01
N CYS A 409 4.55 -8.29 -15.20
CA CYS A 409 5.23 -8.96 -16.32
C CYS A 409 5.01 -10.49 -16.30
N GLN A 410 5.10 -11.11 -15.12
CA GLN A 410 4.84 -12.54 -14.94
C GLN A 410 3.40 -12.89 -15.37
N LEU A 411 2.42 -12.17 -14.84
CA LEU A 411 1.00 -12.41 -15.07
C LEU A 411 0.58 -12.10 -16.52
N TRP A 412 1.17 -11.06 -17.12
CA TRP A 412 0.97 -10.79 -18.55
C TRP A 412 1.44 -11.96 -19.41
N THR A 413 2.61 -12.51 -19.10
CA THR A 413 3.15 -13.66 -19.81
C THR A 413 2.25 -14.88 -19.67
N GLU A 414 1.69 -15.12 -18.49
CA GLU A 414 0.71 -16.18 -18.27
C GLU A 414 -0.53 -15.99 -19.17
N ALA A 415 -1.07 -14.77 -19.20
CA ALA A 415 -2.26 -14.44 -19.96
C ALA A 415 -2.12 -14.61 -21.49
N VAL A 416 -0.92 -14.39 -22.04
CA VAL A 416 -0.69 -14.48 -23.49
C VAL A 416 -0.07 -15.81 -23.94
N SER A 417 0.25 -16.70 -22.98
CA SER A 417 0.84 -18.04 -23.26
C SER A 417 -0.20 -19.16 -23.32
N ASP A 418 -1.39 -18.91 -22.77
CA ASP A 418 -2.55 -19.82 -22.81
C ASP A 418 -3.39 -19.54 -24.08
#